data_33a770e800469aac30bb92b34b3007e8
#
_entry.id   33a770e800469aac30bb92b34b3007e8
#
_cell.length_a   1.000
_cell.length_b   1.000
_cell.length_c   1.000
_cell.angle_alpha   90.00
_cell.angle_beta   90.00
_cell.angle_gamma   90.00
#
_symmetry.space_group_name_H-M   'P 1'
#
loop_
_entity.id
_entity.type
_entity.pdbx_description
1 polymer ?
#
loop_
_entity_poly.entity_id
_entity_poly.type
_entity_poly.pdbx_seq_one_letter_code
_entity_poly.pdbx_strand_id
1 'polypeptide(L)'
;MRRDTSSDLEEARKQFSSRHPSSHAPTTADLALLKQLASFISKRSSALAATGVHAFWNLRIESQDKFIQTLSPGSPERDSAEADRDLAQTTVAYNGAVIESYPGYLDSCQSYLDDLVAGDQKEKGETRTIKLVSAKESSLMGAAVALASLEEVVEGPLGVVG
;
A
#
# COMPACT_ATOMS: atom_id res chain seq x y z
N MET A 1 -22.77 14.87 -15.09
CA MET A 1 -24.10 14.41 -14.64
C MET A 1 -24.08 14.47 -13.11
N ARG A 2 -24.72 15.51 -12.48
CA ARG A 2 -24.85 15.59 -11.02
C ARG A 2 -25.86 14.53 -10.60
N ARG A 3 -25.39 13.47 -9.94
CA ARG A 3 -26.28 12.53 -9.25
C ARG A 3 -27.01 13.30 -8.16
N ASP A 4 -28.31 13.07 -8.09
CA ASP A 4 -29.17 13.66 -7.06
C ASP A 4 -28.76 13.09 -5.69
N THR A 5 -27.89 13.81 -4.99
CA THR A 5 -27.29 13.37 -3.73
C THR A 5 -28.31 13.25 -2.58
N SER A 6 -29.51 13.81 -2.74
CA SER A 6 -30.54 13.76 -1.71
C SER A 6 -31.23 12.40 -1.65
N SER A 7 -31.51 11.77 -2.79
CA SER A 7 -32.11 10.43 -2.85
C SER A 7 -31.14 9.36 -2.34
N ASP A 8 -29.84 9.49 -2.65
CA ASP A 8 -28.81 8.59 -2.19
C ASP A 8 -28.60 8.65 -0.66
N LEU A 9 -28.72 9.83 -0.06
CA LEU A 9 -28.63 10.02 1.39
C LEU A 9 -29.87 9.48 2.12
N GLU A 10 -31.06 9.60 1.55
CA GLU A 10 -32.27 9.05 2.15
C GLU A 10 -32.26 7.52 2.15
N GLU A 11 -31.81 6.90 1.07
CA GLU A 11 -31.62 5.45 1.01
C GLU A 11 -30.55 4.98 2.00
N ALA A 12 -29.41 5.68 2.08
CA ALA A 12 -28.38 5.41 3.07
C ALA A 12 -28.90 5.54 4.51
N ARG A 13 -29.77 6.53 4.79
CA ARG A 13 -30.40 6.71 6.09
C ARG A 13 -31.26 5.50 6.48
N LYS A 14 -32.09 5.01 5.56
CA LYS A 14 -32.92 3.82 5.78
C LYS A 14 -32.08 2.59 6.08
N GLN A 15 -31.03 2.34 5.27
CA GLN A 15 -30.12 1.22 5.46
C GLN A 15 -29.35 1.33 6.77
N PHE A 16 -28.88 2.53 7.13
CA PHE A 16 -28.17 2.76 8.39
C PHE A 16 -29.10 2.48 9.58
N SER A 17 -30.32 3.03 9.58
CA SER A 17 -31.31 2.82 10.66
C SER A 17 -31.70 1.35 10.80
N SER A 18 -31.79 0.61 9.70
CA SER A 18 -32.12 -0.82 9.71
C SER A 18 -30.98 -1.68 10.32
N ARG A 19 -29.73 -1.32 10.06
CA ARG A 19 -28.55 -2.06 10.56
C ARG A 19 -28.13 -1.65 11.98
N HIS A 20 -28.46 -0.43 12.38
CA HIS A 20 -28.09 0.16 13.67
C HIS A 20 -29.35 0.70 14.39
N PRO A 21 -30.20 -0.18 14.93
CA PRO A 21 -31.40 0.25 15.65
C PRO A 21 -31.00 1.09 16.87
N SER A 22 -31.59 2.27 16.98
CA SER A 22 -31.33 3.23 18.06
C SER A 22 -32.61 3.95 18.44
N SER A 23 -32.72 4.44 19.67
CA SER A 23 -33.81 5.32 20.10
C SER A 23 -33.81 6.68 19.40
N HIS A 24 -32.66 7.05 18.79
CA HIS A 24 -32.53 8.26 18.00
C HIS A 24 -32.49 7.92 16.51
N ALA A 25 -33.43 8.42 15.73
CA ALA A 25 -33.43 8.23 14.29
C ALA A 25 -32.50 9.26 13.63
N PRO A 26 -31.47 8.82 12.89
CA PRO A 26 -30.56 9.75 12.23
C PRO A 26 -31.27 10.51 11.12
N THR A 27 -30.87 11.76 10.93
CA THR A 27 -31.33 12.61 9.81
C THR A 27 -30.42 12.43 8.59
N THR A 28 -30.86 12.90 7.43
CA THR A 28 -30.00 12.95 6.22
C THR A 28 -28.80 13.89 6.41
N ALA A 29 -28.95 14.93 7.24
CA ALA A 29 -27.86 15.83 7.60
C ALA A 29 -26.78 15.12 8.44
N ASP A 30 -27.17 14.26 9.37
CA ASP A 30 -26.22 13.45 10.15
C ASP A 30 -25.43 12.50 9.25
N LEU A 31 -26.09 11.87 8.28
CA LEU A 31 -25.39 10.99 7.33
C LEU A 31 -24.48 11.75 6.37
N ALA A 32 -24.86 12.96 5.96
CA ALA A 32 -24.01 13.83 5.16
C ALA A 32 -22.71 14.20 5.93
N LEU A 33 -22.86 14.54 7.20
CA LEU A 33 -21.73 14.84 8.07
C LEU A 33 -20.81 13.62 8.27
N LEU A 34 -21.38 12.45 8.56
CA LEU A 34 -20.63 11.20 8.68
C LEU A 34 -19.86 10.86 7.40
N LYS A 35 -20.49 11.01 6.24
CA LYS A 35 -19.85 10.82 4.92
C LYS A 35 -18.69 11.78 4.73
N GLN A 36 -18.85 13.04 5.12
CA GLN A 36 -17.79 14.06 5.02
C GLN A 36 -16.61 13.72 5.93
N LEU A 37 -16.88 13.36 7.19
CA LEU A 37 -15.85 12.93 8.14
C LEU A 37 -15.10 11.70 7.65
N ALA A 38 -15.81 10.68 7.18
CA ALA A 38 -15.21 9.48 6.61
C ALA A 38 -14.31 9.81 5.40
N SER A 39 -14.75 10.74 4.54
CA SER A 39 -13.94 11.20 3.40
C SER A 39 -12.65 11.89 3.85
N PHE A 40 -12.68 12.74 4.87
CA PHE A 40 -11.49 13.39 5.40
C PHE A 40 -10.51 12.39 6.02
N ILE A 41 -11.02 11.44 6.80
CA ILE A 41 -10.21 10.36 7.40
C ILE A 41 -9.56 9.53 6.30
N SER A 42 -10.33 9.15 5.27
CA SER A 42 -9.84 8.37 4.13
C SER A 42 -8.73 9.10 3.38
N LYS A 43 -8.92 10.37 3.03
CA LYS A 43 -7.91 11.20 2.35
C LYS A 43 -6.64 11.34 3.16
N ARG A 44 -6.77 11.63 4.46
CA ARG A 44 -5.61 11.72 5.35
C ARG A 44 -4.87 10.40 5.45
N SER A 45 -5.59 9.29 5.61
CA SER A 45 -5.02 7.96 5.70
C SER A 45 -4.30 7.56 4.41
N SER A 46 -4.88 7.81 3.23
CA SER A 46 -4.25 7.51 1.95
C SER A 46 -2.99 8.35 1.70
N ALA A 47 -2.97 9.62 2.13
CA ALA A 47 -1.77 10.45 2.06
C ALA A 47 -0.65 9.95 2.97
N LEU A 48 -0.98 9.53 4.21
CA LEU A 48 0.01 8.95 5.13
C LEU A 48 0.56 7.61 4.60
N ALA A 49 -0.29 6.76 4.01
CA ALA A 49 0.15 5.52 3.38
C ALA A 49 1.11 5.79 2.21
N ALA A 50 0.77 6.73 1.34
CA ALA A 50 1.63 7.15 0.23
C ALA A 50 2.99 7.69 0.71
N THR A 51 2.98 8.53 1.77
CA THR A 51 4.21 9.06 2.38
C THR A 51 5.07 7.93 2.95
N GLY A 52 4.47 6.95 3.61
CA GLY A 52 5.18 5.77 4.13
C GLY A 52 5.85 4.97 3.02
N VAL A 53 5.11 4.67 1.94
CA VAL A 53 5.67 3.96 0.76
C VAL A 53 6.82 4.74 0.15
N HIS A 54 6.65 6.05 -0.05
CA HIS A 54 7.69 6.92 -0.60
C HIS A 54 8.94 6.98 0.28
N ALA A 55 8.77 7.07 1.60
CA ALA A 55 9.89 7.07 2.54
C ALA A 55 10.69 5.75 2.49
N PHE A 56 10.02 4.60 2.46
CA PHE A 56 10.68 3.31 2.31
C PHE A 56 11.37 3.15 0.95
N TRP A 57 10.78 3.68 -0.10
CA TRP A 57 11.41 3.68 -1.42
C TRP A 57 12.71 4.49 -1.42
N ASN A 58 12.72 5.68 -0.82
CA ASN A 58 13.92 6.50 -0.67
C ASN A 58 14.99 5.80 0.18
N LEU A 59 14.60 5.20 1.31
CA LEU A 59 15.53 4.42 2.14
C LEU A 59 16.14 3.23 1.40
N ARG A 60 15.37 2.57 0.53
CA ARG A 60 15.87 1.51 -0.35
C ARG A 60 16.95 2.04 -1.28
N ILE A 61 16.70 3.16 -1.96
CA ILE A 61 17.67 3.78 -2.87
C ILE A 61 18.96 4.14 -2.13
N GLU A 62 18.87 4.81 -0.99
CA GLU A 62 20.02 5.15 -0.17
C GLU A 62 20.82 3.91 0.30
N SER A 63 20.10 2.85 0.67
CA SER A 63 20.71 1.59 1.09
C SER A 63 21.44 0.91 -0.07
N GLN A 64 20.85 0.92 -1.26
CA GLN A 64 21.50 0.39 -2.47
C GLN A 64 22.73 1.21 -2.87
N ASP A 65 22.67 2.54 -2.79
CA ASP A 65 23.83 3.39 -3.05
C ASP A 65 24.99 3.07 -2.10
N LYS A 66 24.71 2.91 -0.82
CA LYS A 66 25.72 2.49 0.17
C LYS A 66 26.31 1.11 -0.14
N PHE A 67 25.45 0.16 -0.52
CA PHE A 67 25.90 -1.19 -0.90
C PHE A 67 26.79 -1.16 -2.15
N ILE A 68 26.39 -0.44 -3.20
CA ILE A 68 27.17 -0.29 -4.44
C ILE A 68 28.57 0.27 -4.16
N GLN A 69 28.70 1.22 -3.22
CA GLN A 69 29.98 1.79 -2.82
C GLN A 69 30.92 0.77 -2.17
N THR A 70 30.41 -0.33 -1.63
CA THR A 70 31.26 -1.40 -1.06
C THR A 70 31.76 -2.41 -2.09
N LEU A 71 31.18 -2.40 -3.30
CA LEU A 71 31.52 -3.34 -4.36
C LEU A 71 32.70 -2.82 -5.22
N SER A 72 33.50 -3.75 -5.76
CA SER A 72 34.62 -3.42 -6.64
C SER A 72 34.12 -2.78 -7.94
N PRO A 73 34.76 -1.68 -8.41
CA PRO A 73 34.41 -1.06 -9.68
C PRO A 73 34.53 -2.06 -10.84
N GLY A 74 33.48 -2.14 -11.69
CA GLY A 74 33.46 -3.03 -12.87
C GLY A 74 33.25 -4.52 -12.54
N SER A 75 32.81 -4.86 -11.31
CA SER A 75 32.42 -6.22 -11.00
C SER A 75 30.99 -6.51 -11.47
N PRO A 76 30.65 -7.76 -11.89
CA PRO A 76 29.30 -8.13 -12.30
C PRO A 76 28.23 -7.88 -11.21
N GLU A 77 28.64 -8.04 -9.95
CA GLU A 77 27.78 -7.78 -8.79
C GLU A 77 27.42 -6.28 -8.68
N ARG A 78 28.39 -5.40 -8.97
CA ARG A 78 28.17 -3.96 -8.99
C ARG A 78 27.24 -3.56 -10.13
N ASP A 79 27.47 -4.07 -11.33
CA ASP A 79 26.64 -3.77 -12.50
C ASP A 79 25.18 -4.21 -12.27
N SER A 80 24.98 -5.38 -11.65
CA SER A 80 23.65 -5.87 -11.27
C SER A 80 22.98 -4.98 -10.22
N ALA A 81 23.73 -4.56 -9.19
CA ALA A 81 23.20 -3.70 -8.13
C ALA A 81 22.85 -2.28 -8.65
N GLU A 82 23.65 -1.75 -9.58
CA GLU A 82 23.34 -0.47 -10.24
C GLU A 82 22.09 -0.57 -11.11
N ALA A 83 21.94 -1.67 -11.87
CA ALA A 83 20.73 -1.92 -12.67
C ALA A 83 19.47 -2.03 -11.80
N ASP A 84 19.54 -2.71 -10.65
CA ASP A 84 18.45 -2.83 -9.68
C ASP A 84 18.09 -1.48 -9.03
N ARG A 85 19.09 -0.64 -8.76
CA ARG A 85 18.86 0.72 -8.25
C ARG A 85 18.15 1.59 -9.28
N ASP A 86 18.51 1.48 -10.54
CA ASP A 86 18.08 2.37 -11.63
C ASP A 86 16.81 1.90 -12.33
N LEU A 87 16.07 0.95 -11.74
CA LEU A 87 14.78 0.50 -12.26
C LEU A 87 13.83 1.68 -12.49
N ALA A 88 13.35 1.81 -13.72
CA ALA A 88 12.41 2.87 -14.10
C ALA A 88 11.06 2.73 -13.40
N GLN A 89 10.69 1.52 -12.98
CA GLN A 89 9.45 1.25 -12.26
C GLN A 89 9.69 0.34 -11.07
N THR A 90 9.22 0.75 -9.90
CA THR A 90 9.13 -0.08 -8.69
C THR A 90 7.69 -0.50 -8.47
N THR A 91 7.44 -1.79 -8.23
CA THR A 91 6.12 -2.30 -7.87
C THR A 91 6.04 -2.51 -6.36
N VAL A 92 5.01 -1.96 -5.74
CA VAL A 92 4.72 -2.17 -4.31
C VAL A 92 3.41 -2.93 -4.19
N ALA A 93 3.49 -4.10 -3.58
CA ALA A 93 2.33 -4.94 -3.32
C ALA A 93 1.52 -4.38 -2.14
N TYR A 94 0.18 -4.35 -2.27
CA TYR A 94 -0.70 -4.01 -1.16
C TYR A 94 -1.74 -5.11 -0.92
N ASN A 95 -2.18 -5.21 0.34
CA ASN A 95 -3.28 -6.05 0.77
C ASN A 95 -3.98 -5.34 1.94
N GLY A 96 -5.31 -5.43 1.99
CA GLY A 96 -6.08 -4.91 3.11
C GLY A 96 -7.46 -4.39 2.71
N ALA A 97 -8.46 -4.63 3.58
CA ALA A 97 -9.85 -4.33 3.30
C ALA A 97 -10.12 -2.84 2.96
N VAL A 98 -9.42 -1.92 3.60
CA VAL A 98 -9.61 -0.48 3.35
C VAL A 98 -9.09 -0.09 1.97
N ILE A 99 -7.86 -0.45 1.64
CA ILE A 99 -7.25 -0.08 0.35
C ILE A 99 -7.93 -0.77 -0.83
N GLU A 100 -8.46 -1.97 -0.61
CA GLU A 100 -9.14 -2.74 -1.66
C GLU A 100 -10.62 -2.36 -1.85
N SER A 101 -11.31 -1.97 -0.78
CA SER A 101 -12.76 -1.86 -0.79
C SER A 101 -13.31 -0.45 -0.56
N TYR A 102 -12.54 0.46 0.05
CA TYR A 102 -13.04 1.81 0.27
C TYR A 102 -12.98 2.63 -1.03
N PRO A 103 -14.12 3.21 -1.46
CA PRO A 103 -14.19 3.90 -2.75
C PRO A 103 -13.18 5.04 -2.89
N GLY A 104 -12.32 4.97 -3.91
CA GLY A 104 -11.33 6.00 -4.23
C GLY A 104 -10.12 6.06 -3.31
N TYR A 105 -9.98 5.14 -2.35
CA TYR A 105 -8.81 5.12 -1.46
C TYR A 105 -7.51 4.82 -2.22
N LEU A 106 -7.53 3.75 -3.02
CA LEU A 106 -6.38 3.35 -3.82
C LEU A 106 -5.96 4.45 -4.81
N ASP A 107 -6.93 5.03 -5.53
CA ASP A 107 -6.68 6.10 -6.49
C ASP A 107 -6.05 7.32 -5.81
N SER A 108 -6.56 7.69 -4.62
CA SER A 108 -5.99 8.78 -3.83
C SER A 108 -4.58 8.47 -3.35
N CYS A 109 -4.33 7.23 -2.90
CA CYS A 109 -3.01 6.80 -2.45
C CYS A 109 -2.00 6.83 -3.61
N GLN A 110 -2.36 6.30 -4.79
CA GLN A 110 -1.51 6.34 -5.97
C GLN A 110 -1.24 7.78 -6.42
N SER A 111 -2.26 8.64 -6.46
CA SER A 111 -2.10 10.05 -6.84
C SER A 111 -1.14 10.81 -5.92
N TYR A 112 -1.25 10.64 -4.59
CA TYR A 112 -0.31 11.26 -3.66
C TYR A 112 1.10 10.70 -3.80
N LEU A 113 1.23 9.42 -4.08
CA LEU A 113 2.52 8.78 -4.32
C LEU A 113 3.19 9.32 -5.59
N ASP A 114 2.41 9.47 -6.67
CA ASP A 114 2.89 10.04 -7.94
C ASP A 114 3.35 11.49 -7.76
N ASP A 115 2.61 12.29 -6.98
CA ASP A 115 2.97 13.67 -6.65
C ASP A 115 4.29 13.76 -5.86
N LEU A 116 4.49 12.88 -4.87
CA LEU A 116 5.73 12.81 -4.07
C LEU A 116 6.92 12.42 -4.93
N VAL A 117 6.78 11.39 -5.74
CA VAL A 117 7.83 10.93 -6.67
C VAL A 117 8.17 12.02 -7.69
N ALA A 118 7.16 12.69 -8.27
CA ALA A 118 7.38 13.78 -9.21
C ALA A 118 8.07 15.00 -8.56
N GLY A 119 7.83 15.23 -7.27
CA GLY A 119 8.53 16.26 -6.49
C GLY A 119 10.03 16.02 -6.44
N ASP A 120 10.44 14.81 -6.04
CA ASP A 120 11.84 14.42 -5.94
C ASP A 120 12.57 14.42 -7.31
N GLN A 121 11.87 14.02 -8.36
CA GLN A 121 12.44 13.93 -9.71
C GLN A 121 12.77 15.29 -10.34
N LYS A 122 12.00 16.33 -10.03
CA LYS A 122 12.28 17.69 -10.52
C LYS A 122 13.67 18.18 -10.08
N GLU A 123 14.14 17.70 -8.94
CA GLU A 123 15.45 18.04 -8.41
C GLU A 123 16.57 17.18 -9.01
N LYS A 124 16.29 15.93 -9.39
CA LYS A 124 17.29 14.92 -9.79
C LYS A 124 17.34 14.63 -11.29
N GLY A 125 16.37 15.09 -12.09
CA GLY A 125 16.33 14.85 -13.54
C GLY A 125 16.07 13.39 -13.94
N GLU A 126 15.58 12.56 -13.03
CA GLU A 126 15.30 11.14 -13.23
C GLU A 126 13.81 10.89 -13.47
N THR A 127 13.47 9.86 -14.24
CA THR A 127 12.07 9.46 -14.46
C THR A 127 11.86 8.07 -13.89
N ARG A 128 11.38 8.00 -12.66
CA ARG A 128 11.04 6.74 -11.98
C ARG A 128 9.58 6.75 -11.57
N THR A 129 8.99 5.58 -11.42
CA THR A 129 7.58 5.43 -11.02
C THR A 129 7.45 4.37 -9.95
N ILE A 130 6.46 4.55 -9.05
CA ILE A 130 6.06 3.55 -8.07
C ILE A 130 4.62 3.15 -8.36
N LYS A 131 4.37 1.87 -8.59
CA LYS A 131 3.04 1.34 -8.88
C LYS A 131 2.54 0.46 -7.76
N LEU A 132 1.35 0.75 -7.25
CA LEU A 132 0.65 -0.08 -6.30
C LEU A 132 -0.09 -1.22 -7.01
N VAL A 133 0.13 -2.47 -6.58
CA VAL A 133 -0.46 -3.67 -7.18
C VAL A 133 -1.08 -4.54 -6.08
N SER A 134 -2.29 -5.03 -6.30
CA SER A 134 -2.95 -5.92 -5.34
C SER A 134 -2.22 -7.26 -5.24
N ALA A 135 -1.92 -7.68 -4.02
CA ALA A 135 -1.37 -8.98 -3.69
C ALA A 135 -2.38 -9.77 -2.84
N LYS A 136 -3.46 -10.19 -3.50
CA LYS A 136 -4.51 -11.00 -2.86
C LYS A 136 -3.89 -12.26 -2.24
N GLU A 137 -4.36 -12.60 -1.04
CA GLU A 137 -3.92 -13.79 -0.29
C GLU A 137 -2.43 -13.83 0.11
N SER A 138 -1.70 -12.71 -0.01
CA SER A 138 -0.28 -12.64 0.33
C SER A 138 0.02 -13.09 1.78
N SER A 139 -0.87 -12.78 2.73
CA SER A 139 -0.75 -13.22 4.13
C SER A 139 -0.88 -14.73 4.26
N LEU A 140 -1.80 -15.36 3.53
CA LEU A 140 -1.99 -16.83 3.53
C LEU A 140 -0.79 -17.51 2.86
N MET A 141 -0.35 -17.00 1.72
CA MET A 141 0.84 -17.52 1.02
C MET A 141 2.10 -17.37 1.88
N GLY A 142 2.29 -16.22 2.54
CA GLY A 142 3.42 -16.02 3.45
C GLY A 142 3.41 -16.98 4.64
N ALA A 143 2.24 -17.24 5.24
CA ALA A 143 2.09 -18.23 6.31
C ALA A 143 2.37 -19.65 5.82
N ALA A 144 1.92 -20.01 4.62
CA ALA A 144 2.19 -21.32 4.03
C ALA A 144 3.69 -21.54 3.75
N VAL A 145 4.38 -20.54 3.21
CA VAL A 145 5.83 -20.58 2.99
C VAL A 145 6.58 -20.69 4.31
N ALA A 146 6.21 -19.93 5.33
CA ALA A 146 6.83 -20.00 6.65
C ALA A 146 6.67 -21.39 7.29
N LEU A 147 5.49 -22.01 7.18
CA LEU A 147 5.24 -23.36 7.65
C LEU A 147 6.09 -24.41 6.90
N ALA A 148 6.14 -24.33 5.57
CA ALA A 148 6.95 -25.25 4.76
C ALA A 148 8.44 -25.14 5.10
N SER A 149 8.95 -23.92 5.36
CA SER A 149 10.34 -23.73 5.77
C SER A 149 10.67 -24.31 7.15
N LEU A 150 9.67 -24.44 8.04
CA LEU A 150 9.84 -25.08 9.35
C LEU A 150 9.89 -26.61 9.24
N GLU A 151 9.14 -27.19 8.31
CA GLU A 151 9.15 -28.65 8.07
C GLU A 151 10.51 -29.14 7.54
N GLU A 152 11.17 -28.38 6.65
CA GLU A 152 12.52 -28.68 6.16
C GLU A 152 13.58 -28.71 7.26
N VAL A 153 13.42 -27.90 8.31
CA VAL A 153 14.37 -27.83 9.44
C VAL A 153 14.21 -29.03 10.37
N VAL A 154 13.01 -29.64 10.43
CA VAL A 154 12.73 -30.79 11.30
C VAL A 154 13.16 -32.13 10.68
N GLU A 155 13.26 -32.23 9.36
CA GLU A 155 13.72 -33.42 8.65
C GLU A 155 15.25 -33.50 8.42
N GLY A 156 16.02 -32.60 8.99
CA GLY A 156 17.48 -32.77 9.05
C GLY A 156 17.85 -34.07 9.76
N PRO A 157 18.83 -34.87 9.27
CA PRO A 157 19.08 -36.22 9.73
C PRO A 157 19.40 -36.23 11.23
N LEU A 158 18.47 -36.74 12.02
CA LEU A 158 18.77 -37.22 13.36
C LEU A 158 19.84 -38.32 13.20
N GLY A 159 21.10 -37.89 13.35
CA GLY A 159 22.22 -38.81 13.41
C GLY A 159 21.93 -39.85 14.49
N VAL A 160 21.67 -41.07 14.04
CA VAL A 160 21.67 -42.26 14.89
C VAL A 160 23.05 -42.37 15.50
N VAL A 161 23.19 -41.93 16.76
CA VAL A 161 24.35 -42.28 17.60
C VAL A 161 24.10 -43.67 18.09
N GLY A 162 24.75 -44.66 17.46
CA GLY A 162 24.88 -46.01 17.96
C GLY A 162 25.96 -46.10 19.04
#